data_01265f39805b507644393de0b6cdf935
#
_entry.id   01265f39805b507644393de0b6cdf935
#
_cell.length_a   1.000
_cell.length_b   1.000
_cell.length_c   1.000
_cell.angle_alpha   90.00
_cell.angle_beta   90.00
_cell.angle_gamma   90.00
#
_symmetry.space_group_name_H-M   'P 1'
#
loop_
_entity.id
_entity.type
_entity.pdbx_description
1 polymer ?
#
loop_
_entity_poly.entity_id
_entity_poly.type
_entity_poly.pdbx_seq_one_letter_code
_entity_poly.pdbx_strand_id
1 'polypeptide(L)'
;MFKPLLVTCSVLVLTLSVLTAPISANAQDSKDLKINQKSQKDTSKILDNLKQKDPQKLESQKLERNKNDQNELNSDQKDLKVKFDLKNKKVKLSSADKGETSINIPNKNELDSVDIVDNKVVYSGKNSKIDVVVESIDGGIRQVINIKDSSAPSFYDFPVELGTGDKLELTENGGAIITTKNPKPLDFSIKDIPKDLDQKTIDQIKSNRSIKTSIAKPWAKDNNGKDLKTWYTIEKGNILRQNIDLKGAVFPVVADPIFCENAIYSVGWINRKGVWSASVNPTWCGAWNSDQQLWDAWVEAYNKTPSSWMWNKQWNTNQYWSMYNQFACHAYMAKGWKPEWNWNLEPSTPDKGFWGFARNTLSPCN
;
A
#
# COMPACT_ATOMS: atom_id res chain seq x y z
N MET A 1 52.35 54.54 -35.24
CA MET A 1 53.10 54.69 -33.99
C MET A 1 52.08 55.08 -32.88
N PHE A 2 51.56 54.11 -32.14
CA PHE A 2 50.74 54.38 -30.97
C PHE A 2 51.30 53.54 -29.80
N LYS A 3 51.70 54.20 -28.72
CA LYS A 3 52.17 53.61 -27.47
C LYS A 3 50.95 53.17 -26.61
N PRO A 4 50.99 52.04 -25.96
CA PRO A 4 49.94 51.68 -25.00
C PRO A 4 50.24 52.31 -23.65
N LEU A 5 49.22 52.89 -23.02
CA LEU A 5 49.19 53.41 -21.69
C LEU A 5 48.95 52.25 -20.70
N LEU A 6 49.90 52.03 -19.79
CA LEU A 6 49.72 51.12 -18.65
C LEU A 6 48.91 51.84 -17.55
N VAL A 7 47.76 51.26 -17.23
CA VAL A 7 46.99 51.66 -16.04
C VAL A 7 47.25 50.62 -14.94
N THR A 8 47.98 51.04 -13.93
CA THR A 8 48.17 50.26 -12.70
C THR A 8 46.96 50.39 -11.81
N CYS A 9 46.22 49.31 -11.59
CA CYS A 9 45.11 49.23 -10.67
C CYS A 9 45.62 48.74 -9.32
N SER A 10 45.68 49.64 -8.34
CA SER A 10 46.02 49.31 -6.93
C SER A 10 44.81 48.68 -6.27
N VAL A 11 44.91 47.44 -5.87
CA VAL A 11 43.88 46.70 -5.08
C VAL A 11 44.09 47.04 -3.61
N LEU A 12 43.17 47.80 -3.06
CA LEU A 12 43.09 48.06 -1.63
C LEU A 12 42.42 46.85 -0.94
N VAL A 13 43.18 46.04 -0.22
CA VAL A 13 42.67 44.96 0.61
C VAL A 13 42.16 45.50 1.93
N LEU A 14 40.85 45.66 2.08
CA LEU A 14 40.20 45.92 3.34
C LEU A 14 40.00 44.58 4.10
N THR A 15 40.82 44.35 5.11
CA THR A 15 40.60 43.28 6.09
C THR A 15 39.50 43.67 7.05
N LEU A 16 38.30 43.09 6.84
CA LEU A 16 37.23 43.13 7.81
C LEU A 16 37.47 42.06 8.89
N SER A 17 37.91 42.49 10.07
CA SER A 17 37.95 41.65 11.27
C SER A 17 36.54 41.45 11.79
N VAL A 18 35.93 40.29 11.50
CA VAL A 18 34.68 39.87 12.12
C VAL A 18 34.97 39.36 13.52
N LEU A 19 34.60 40.18 14.50
CA LEU A 19 34.50 39.74 15.90
C LEU A 19 33.38 38.73 16.02
N THR A 20 33.69 37.43 16.04
CA THR A 20 32.76 36.39 16.42
C THR A 20 32.61 36.36 17.93
N ALA A 21 31.55 36.99 18.43
CA ALA A 21 31.09 36.74 19.79
C ALA A 21 30.65 35.24 19.87
N PRO A 22 30.98 34.50 20.92
CA PRO A 22 30.46 33.15 21.09
C PRO A 22 28.98 33.25 21.36
N ILE A 23 28.16 32.79 20.40
CA ILE A 23 26.76 32.53 20.64
C ILE A 23 26.72 31.35 21.59
N SER A 24 26.42 31.64 22.84
CA SER A 24 26.09 30.68 23.87
C SER A 24 24.79 30.01 23.43
N ALA A 25 24.90 28.91 22.68
CA ALA A 25 23.77 28.05 22.37
C ALA A 25 23.31 27.42 23.70
N ASN A 26 22.16 27.87 24.19
CA ASN A 26 21.44 27.23 25.26
C ASN A 26 21.23 25.76 24.86
N ALA A 27 22.01 24.88 25.47
CA ALA A 27 21.80 23.45 25.46
C ALA A 27 20.59 23.14 26.34
N GLN A 28 19.39 23.34 25.76
CA GLN A 28 18.15 22.94 26.41
C GLN A 28 17.35 22.10 25.43
N ASP A 29 17.24 20.82 25.80
CA ASP A 29 16.36 19.79 25.25
C ASP A 29 16.53 19.36 23.77
N SER A 30 17.73 19.05 23.36
CA SER A 30 17.91 17.99 22.38
C SER A 30 18.14 16.64 23.10
N LYS A 31 17.10 16.06 23.64
CA LYS A 31 17.01 14.59 23.68
C LYS A 31 16.82 14.12 22.23
N ASP A 32 17.73 14.49 21.37
CA ASP A 32 17.93 13.86 20.10
C ASP A 32 18.06 12.37 20.36
N LEU A 33 17.15 11.62 19.76
CA LEU A 33 17.27 10.17 19.64
C LEU A 33 18.72 9.88 19.24
N LYS A 34 19.57 9.54 20.21
CA LYS A 34 20.91 9.04 19.96
C LYS A 34 20.68 7.74 19.20
N ILE A 35 20.76 7.79 17.89
CA ILE A 35 20.82 6.61 17.03
C ILE A 35 22.04 5.83 17.52
N ASN A 36 21.80 4.85 18.34
CA ASN A 36 22.85 4.06 18.95
C ASN A 36 23.39 3.16 17.83
N GLN A 37 24.69 3.19 17.53
CA GLN A 37 25.32 2.36 16.48
C GLN A 37 24.98 0.87 16.65
N LYS A 38 24.71 0.43 17.85
CA LYS A 38 24.24 -0.93 18.15
C LYS A 38 22.80 -1.15 17.61
N SER A 39 21.91 -0.17 17.74
CA SER A 39 20.56 -0.20 17.19
C SER A 39 20.59 -0.31 15.67
N GLN A 40 21.42 0.45 14.97
CA GLN A 40 21.56 0.36 13.52
C GLN A 40 21.97 -1.01 13.01
N LYS A 41 22.90 -1.67 13.70
CA LYS A 41 23.33 -3.04 13.32
C LYS A 41 22.22 -4.07 13.53
N ASP A 42 21.43 -3.94 14.58
CA ASP A 42 20.32 -4.85 14.86
C ASP A 42 19.16 -4.59 13.88
N THR A 43 18.87 -3.34 13.58
CA THR A 43 17.87 -2.92 12.55
C THR A 43 18.28 -3.45 11.17
N SER A 44 19.54 -3.34 10.78
CA SER A 44 20.04 -3.87 9.51
C SER A 44 19.80 -5.38 9.39
N LYS A 45 20.08 -6.14 10.44
CA LYS A 45 19.83 -7.60 10.46
C LYS A 45 18.35 -7.94 10.29
N ILE A 46 17.46 -7.17 10.92
CA ILE A 46 16.00 -7.34 10.77
C ILE A 46 15.61 -7.13 9.29
N LEU A 47 16.12 -6.07 8.67
CA LEU A 47 15.82 -5.77 7.27
C LEU A 47 16.40 -6.80 6.30
N ASP A 48 17.62 -7.29 6.54
CA ASP A 48 18.23 -8.36 5.75
C ASP A 48 17.44 -9.67 5.83
N ASN A 49 16.97 -10.01 7.03
CA ASN A 49 16.15 -11.18 7.27
C ASN A 49 14.80 -11.09 6.53
N LEU A 50 14.18 -9.91 6.56
CA LEU A 50 12.99 -9.59 5.80
C LEU A 50 13.21 -9.77 4.30
N LYS A 51 14.25 -9.15 3.76
CA LYS A 51 14.56 -9.17 2.33
C LYS A 51 14.78 -10.59 1.79
N GLN A 52 15.36 -11.47 2.59
CA GLN A 52 15.59 -12.87 2.22
C GLN A 52 14.29 -13.70 2.21
N LYS A 53 13.35 -13.39 3.08
CA LYS A 53 12.14 -14.19 3.32
C LYS A 53 10.89 -13.63 2.67
N ASP A 54 10.94 -12.39 2.22
CA ASP A 54 9.83 -11.71 1.56
C ASP A 54 9.46 -12.42 0.23
N PRO A 55 8.31 -13.09 0.15
CA PRO A 55 7.88 -13.76 -1.08
C PRO A 55 7.49 -12.77 -2.17
N GLN A 56 7.23 -11.49 -1.83
CA GLN A 56 6.62 -10.50 -2.70
C GLN A 56 7.61 -9.45 -3.20
N LYS A 57 8.78 -9.32 -2.55
CA LYS A 57 9.86 -8.36 -2.93
C LYS A 57 9.34 -6.95 -3.16
N LEU A 58 8.53 -6.45 -2.22
CA LEU A 58 7.92 -5.13 -2.31
C LEU A 58 8.95 -4.02 -2.21
N GLU A 59 8.71 -2.95 -2.98
CA GLU A 59 9.48 -1.71 -2.88
C GLU A 59 8.77 -0.73 -1.95
N SER A 60 9.53 -0.19 -0.99
CA SER A 60 9.03 0.84 -0.09
C SER A 60 8.93 2.18 -0.80
N GLN A 61 7.81 2.86 -0.62
CA GLN A 61 7.62 4.23 -1.08
C GLN A 61 8.42 5.19 -0.20
N LYS A 62 8.82 6.34 -0.78
CA LYS A 62 9.59 7.36 -0.07
C LYS A 62 8.84 7.87 1.15
N LEU A 63 9.56 8.02 2.27
CA LEU A 63 9.07 8.65 3.48
C LEU A 63 9.69 10.05 3.63
N GLU A 64 8.86 11.02 3.97
CA GLU A 64 9.28 12.39 4.27
C GLU A 64 8.83 12.78 5.68
N ARG A 65 9.72 13.40 6.43
CA ARG A 65 9.38 13.89 7.76
C ARG A 65 8.49 15.12 7.66
N ASN A 66 7.43 15.17 8.45
CA ASN A 66 6.58 16.35 8.53
C ASN A 66 7.39 17.52 9.12
N LYS A 67 7.37 18.66 8.42
CA LYS A 67 8.12 19.87 8.85
C LYS A 67 7.59 20.48 10.15
N ASN A 68 6.30 20.26 10.43
CA ASN A 68 5.61 20.83 11.58
C ASN A 68 5.48 19.85 12.76
N ASP A 69 5.67 18.55 12.52
CA ASP A 69 5.63 17.52 13.55
C ASP A 69 6.71 16.47 13.31
N GLN A 70 7.74 16.49 14.13
CA GLN A 70 8.86 15.55 14.02
C GLN A 70 8.48 14.08 14.33
N ASN A 71 7.34 13.86 14.98
CA ASN A 71 6.80 12.53 15.25
C ASN A 71 5.94 12.00 14.11
N GLU A 72 5.80 12.71 13.00
CA GLU A 72 5.04 12.31 11.84
C GLU A 72 5.94 12.12 10.62
N LEU A 73 5.77 10.98 9.93
CA LEU A 73 6.30 10.76 8.59
C LEU A 73 5.15 10.63 7.61
N ASN A 74 5.35 11.11 6.40
CA ASN A 74 4.37 11.05 5.34
C ASN A 74 4.94 10.28 4.14
N SER A 75 4.09 9.54 3.45
CA SER A 75 4.33 9.03 2.13
C SER A 75 3.13 9.41 1.27
N ASP A 76 3.34 10.35 0.35
CA ASP A 76 2.29 10.84 -0.53
C ASP A 76 2.37 10.06 -1.85
N GLN A 77 1.36 9.24 -2.07
CA GLN A 77 1.09 8.60 -3.35
C GLN A 77 -0.02 9.39 -4.06
N LYS A 78 -0.21 9.16 -5.35
CA LYS A 78 -1.11 10.00 -6.17
C LYS A 78 -2.49 10.25 -5.55
N ASP A 79 -3.16 9.20 -5.05
CA ASP A 79 -4.52 9.29 -4.47
C ASP A 79 -4.60 8.71 -3.07
N LEU A 80 -3.44 8.43 -2.46
CA LEU A 80 -3.33 7.86 -1.13
C LEU A 80 -2.27 8.61 -0.31
N LYS A 81 -2.67 9.12 0.83
CA LYS A 81 -1.76 9.68 1.84
C LYS A 81 -1.56 8.66 2.95
N VAL A 82 -0.32 8.34 3.22
CA VAL A 82 0.07 7.46 4.32
C VAL A 82 0.80 8.29 5.37
N LYS A 83 0.30 8.28 6.60
CA LYS A 83 0.88 8.98 7.74
C LYS A 83 1.29 8.01 8.82
N PHE A 84 2.54 8.09 9.25
CA PHE A 84 3.09 7.32 10.36
C PHE A 84 3.14 8.22 11.59
N ASP A 85 2.31 7.94 12.57
CA ASP A 85 2.35 8.57 13.89
C ASP A 85 3.32 7.77 14.77
N LEU A 86 4.55 8.22 14.84
CA LEU A 86 5.65 7.54 15.55
C LEU A 86 5.40 7.50 17.05
N LYS A 87 4.81 8.57 17.61
CA LYS A 87 4.52 8.69 19.04
C LYS A 87 3.44 7.73 19.49
N ASN A 88 2.33 7.65 18.75
CA ASN A 88 1.20 6.79 19.09
C ASN A 88 1.32 5.39 18.47
N LYS A 89 2.37 5.15 17.68
CA LYS A 89 2.68 3.89 17.02
C LYS A 89 1.47 3.38 16.24
N LYS A 90 1.03 4.19 15.28
CA LYS A 90 -0.05 3.88 14.35
C LYS A 90 0.20 4.45 12.97
N VAL A 91 -0.44 3.86 11.98
CA VAL A 91 -0.40 4.33 10.61
C VAL A 91 -1.81 4.67 10.16
N LYS A 92 -1.92 5.77 9.44
CA LYS A 92 -3.17 6.24 8.85
C LYS A 92 -3.07 6.19 7.33
N LEU A 93 -4.04 5.58 6.72
CA LEU A 93 -4.28 5.58 5.28
C LEU A 93 -5.44 6.53 5.02
N SER A 94 -5.30 7.43 4.07
CA SER A 94 -6.33 8.41 3.75
C SER A 94 -6.44 8.61 2.24
N SER A 95 -7.61 8.36 1.69
CA SER A 95 -7.94 8.63 0.30
C SER A 95 -9.18 9.53 0.20
N ALA A 96 -9.27 10.30 -0.88
CA ALA A 96 -10.37 11.25 -1.06
C ALA A 96 -11.74 10.56 -1.14
N ASP A 97 -11.79 9.36 -1.73
CA ASP A 97 -13.04 8.65 -2.00
C ASP A 97 -13.46 7.73 -0.86
N LYS A 98 -12.50 7.22 -0.04
CA LYS A 98 -12.74 6.19 0.97
C LYS A 98 -12.56 6.68 2.40
N GLY A 99 -12.08 7.92 2.59
CA GLY A 99 -11.83 8.52 3.91
C GLY A 99 -10.56 8.01 4.57
N GLU A 100 -10.54 7.90 5.89
CA GLU A 100 -9.36 7.54 6.68
C GLU A 100 -9.54 6.16 7.36
N THR A 101 -8.50 5.34 7.31
CA THR A 101 -8.33 4.10 8.08
C THR A 101 -7.08 4.21 8.94
N SER A 102 -7.19 3.97 10.23
CA SER A 102 -6.04 3.95 11.16
C SER A 102 -5.78 2.53 11.65
N ILE A 103 -4.53 2.09 11.58
CA ILE A 103 -4.08 0.76 12.02
C ILE A 103 -2.98 0.93 13.07
N ASN A 104 -3.17 0.34 14.24
CA ASN A 104 -2.16 0.37 15.29
C ASN A 104 -1.08 -0.69 15.05
N ILE A 105 0.13 -0.38 15.53
CA ILE A 105 1.24 -1.35 15.55
C ILE A 105 0.96 -2.40 16.62
N PRO A 106 1.16 -3.71 16.34
CA PRO A 106 0.98 -4.77 17.32
C PRO A 106 1.99 -4.62 18.46
N ASN A 107 1.62 -5.04 19.66
CA ASN A 107 2.47 -5.00 20.87
C ASN A 107 3.14 -3.65 21.15
N LYS A 108 2.51 -2.55 20.71
CA LYS A 108 3.11 -1.20 20.74
C LYS A 108 3.66 -0.74 22.09
N ASN A 109 3.15 -1.29 23.19
CA ASN A 109 3.61 -0.93 24.54
C ASN A 109 4.96 -1.53 24.90
N GLU A 110 5.39 -2.60 24.21
CA GLU A 110 6.67 -3.27 24.40
C GLU A 110 7.77 -2.73 23.50
N LEU A 111 7.39 -1.90 22.52
CA LEU A 111 8.29 -1.35 21.50
C LEU A 111 8.67 0.08 21.90
N ASP A 112 9.81 0.25 22.55
CA ASP A 112 10.28 1.51 23.14
C ASP A 112 11.27 2.30 22.26
N SER A 113 11.68 1.72 21.13
CA SER A 113 12.60 2.34 20.15
C SER A 113 11.97 2.43 18.77
N VAL A 114 12.32 3.47 18.03
CA VAL A 114 11.90 3.72 16.64
C VAL A 114 13.11 4.16 15.82
N ASP A 115 13.40 3.42 14.76
CA ASP A 115 14.42 3.76 13.77
C ASP A 115 13.79 3.93 12.39
N ILE A 116 14.39 4.77 11.54
CA ILE A 116 13.96 4.96 10.15
C ILE A 116 15.15 4.59 9.26
N VAL A 117 14.98 3.53 8.48
CA VAL A 117 16.02 2.99 7.60
C VAL A 117 15.41 2.59 6.27
N ASP A 118 15.99 3.02 5.16
CA ASP A 118 15.57 2.65 3.79
C ASP A 118 14.06 2.82 3.54
N ASN A 119 13.50 3.97 3.92
CA ASN A 119 12.07 4.26 3.83
C ASN A 119 11.16 3.29 4.62
N LYS A 120 11.69 2.68 5.68
CA LYS A 120 10.95 1.82 6.59
C LYS A 120 11.02 2.36 8.01
N VAL A 121 9.95 2.21 8.75
CA VAL A 121 9.89 2.52 10.18
C VAL A 121 10.04 1.21 10.95
N VAL A 122 11.07 1.10 11.75
CA VAL A 122 11.38 -0.08 12.54
C VAL A 122 11.10 0.22 14.01
N TYR A 123 10.13 -0.47 14.56
CA TYR A 123 9.82 -0.44 15.99
C TYR A 123 10.46 -1.64 16.67
N SER A 124 11.22 -1.41 17.73
CA SER A 124 11.87 -2.45 18.53
C SER A 124 11.77 -2.16 20.02
N GLY A 125 12.08 -3.14 20.85
CA GLY A 125 12.13 -2.99 22.29
C GLY A 125 13.16 -3.91 22.90
N LYS A 126 13.86 -3.42 23.95
CA LYS A 126 14.93 -4.18 24.62
C LYS A 126 14.44 -5.52 25.17
N ASN A 127 13.22 -5.53 25.71
CA ASN A 127 12.58 -6.71 26.30
C ASN A 127 11.50 -7.32 25.41
N SER A 128 11.24 -6.71 24.26
CA SER A 128 10.23 -7.19 23.32
C SER A 128 10.68 -8.48 22.64
N LYS A 129 9.76 -9.41 22.50
CA LYS A 129 9.94 -10.67 21.78
C LYS A 129 9.77 -10.53 20.27
N ILE A 130 9.40 -9.35 19.84
CA ILE A 130 9.23 -9.01 18.42
C ILE A 130 9.90 -7.68 18.10
N ASP A 131 10.13 -7.48 16.80
CA ASP A 131 10.28 -6.16 16.20
C ASP A 131 9.21 -6.01 15.13
N VAL A 132 8.81 -4.78 14.82
CA VAL A 132 7.81 -4.51 13.78
C VAL A 132 8.40 -3.53 12.78
N VAL A 133 8.40 -3.91 11.52
CA VAL A 133 8.78 -3.05 10.40
C VAL A 133 7.54 -2.61 9.68
N VAL A 134 7.40 -1.33 9.46
CA VAL A 134 6.27 -0.75 8.73
C VAL A 134 6.77 0.04 7.55
N GLU A 135 6.19 -0.20 6.40
CA GLU A 135 6.54 0.50 5.16
C GLU A 135 5.30 0.88 4.38
N SER A 136 5.39 2.02 3.71
CA SER A 136 4.45 2.41 2.67
C SER A 136 4.81 1.65 1.40
N ILE A 137 3.82 1.03 0.78
CA ILE A 137 3.95 0.31 -0.50
C ILE A 137 2.99 0.91 -1.52
N ASP A 138 3.15 0.58 -2.78
CA ASP A 138 2.28 1.08 -3.83
C ASP A 138 0.82 0.62 -3.62
N GLY A 139 -0.05 1.58 -3.31
CA GLY A 139 -1.47 1.41 -3.00
C GLY A 139 -1.80 1.10 -1.54
N GLY A 140 -0.83 1.05 -0.60
CA GLY A 140 -1.11 0.70 0.79
C GLY A 140 0.08 0.73 1.74
N ILE A 141 0.02 -0.11 2.77
CA ILE A 141 1.09 -0.33 3.73
C ILE A 141 1.30 -1.81 4.00
N ARG A 142 2.51 -2.16 4.43
CA ARG A 142 2.83 -3.46 5.00
C ARG A 142 3.33 -3.28 6.44
N GLN A 143 2.86 -4.13 7.36
CA GLN A 143 3.43 -4.27 8.69
C GLN A 143 4.04 -5.66 8.81
N VAL A 144 5.32 -5.76 9.04
CA VAL A 144 6.03 -7.03 9.15
C VAL A 144 6.49 -7.25 10.57
N ILE A 145 6.21 -8.41 11.12
CA ILE A 145 6.59 -8.82 12.47
C ILE A 145 7.81 -9.74 12.35
N ASN A 146 8.90 -9.38 13.01
CA ASN A 146 10.05 -10.24 13.23
C ASN A 146 9.95 -10.87 14.62
N ILE A 147 9.62 -12.16 14.68
CA ILE A 147 9.43 -12.93 15.92
C ILE A 147 10.76 -13.56 16.30
N LYS A 148 11.35 -13.12 17.42
CA LYS A 148 12.75 -13.37 17.76
C LYS A 148 13.03 -14.79 18.23
N ASP A 149 12.15 -15.34 19.06
CA ASP A 149 12.33 -16.65 19.69
C ASP A 149 10.99 -17.33 20.05
N SER A 150 11.09 -18.56 20.54
CA SER A 150 9.93 -19.42 20.87
C SER A 150 9.14 -18.97 22.09
N SER A 151 9.60 -17.97 22.85
CA SER A 151 8.87 -17.40 23.97
C SER A 151 7.90 -16.27 23.56
N ALA A 152 7.93 -15.90 22.27
CA ALA A 152 7.01 -14.91 21.70
C ALA A 152 5.58 -15.47 21.64
N PRO A 153 4.55 -14.60 21.68
CA PRO A 153 3.18 -15.01 21.45
C PRO A 153 2.99 -15.64 20.06
N SER A 154 2.00 -16.54 19.96
CA SER A 154 1.60 -17.14 18.69
C SER A 154 0.52 -16.36 17.95
N PHE A 155 0.18 -15.16 18.41
CA PHE A 155 -0.77 -14.27 17.76
C PHE A 155 -0.38 -12.81 17.94
N TYR A 156 -0.84 -11.96 16.99
CA TYR A 156 -0.56 -10.53 16.96
C TYR A 156 -1.81 -9.77 16.58
N ASP A 157 -2.14 -8.78 17.40
CA ASP A 157 -3.32 -7.95 17.27
C ASP A 157 -3.00 -6.64 16.55
N PHE A 158 -3.77 -6.35 15.50
CA PHE A 158 -3.75 -5.11 14.74
C PHE A 158 -5.07 -4.38 14.97
N PRO A 159 -5.18 -3.54 16.03
CA PRO A 159 -6.39 -2.77 16.24
C PRO A 159 -6.61 -1.76 15.11
N VAL A 160 -7.80 -1.75 14.55
CA VAL A 160 -8.24 -0.84 13.50
C VAL A 160 -9.20 0.18 14.08
N GLU A 161 -8.97 1.46 13.82
CA GLU A 161 -9.91 2.52 14.16
C GLU A 161 -10.95 2.60 13.04
N LEU A 162 -12.11 2.00 13.26
CA LEU A 162 -13.21 1.98 12.29
C LEU A 162 -14.03 3.28 12.39
N GLY A 163 -14.34 3.87 11.22
CA GLY A 163 -15.28 4.98 11.12
C GLY A 163 -16.73 4.53 11.37
N THR A 164 -17.63 5.51 11.48
CA THR A 164 -19.07 5.23 11.66
C THR A 164 -19.61 4.45 10.48
N GLY A 165 -20.13 3.26 10.74
CA GLY A 165 -20.68 2.37 9.72
C GLY A 165 -19.66 1.51 8.99
N ASP A 166 -18.36 1.65 9.29
CA ASP A 166 -17.34 0.72 8.81
C ASP A 166 -17.46 -0.64 9.50
N LYS A 167 -17.05 -1.70 8.80
CA LYS A 167 -17.01 -3.07 9.32
C LYS A 167 -15.72 -3.75 8.89
N LEU A 168 -15.12 -4.48 9.81
CA LEU A 168 -14.00 -5.38 9.53
C LEU A 168 -14.56 -6.81 9.39
N GLU A 169 -14.29 -7.48 8.27
CA GLU A 169 -14.86 -8.79 7.92
C GLU A 169 -13.78 -9.70 7.32
N LEU A 170 -13.82 -10.99 7.61
CA LEU A 170 -12.96 -11.98 6.96
C LEU A 170 -13.49 -12.31 5.57
N THR A 171 -12.58 -12.66 4.67
CA THR A 171 -12.91 -13.11 3.32
C THR A 171 -12.72 -14.62 3.17
N GLU A 172 -13.45 -15.25 2.25
CA GLU A 172 -13.39 -16.70 2.00
C GLU A 172 -11.99 -17.20 1.62
N ASN A 173 -11.20 -16.37 0.96
CA ASN A 173 -9.82 -16.68 0.56
C ASN A 173 -8.81 -16.55 1.71
N GLY A 174 -9.26 -16.22 2.92
CA GLY A 174 -8.44 -16.13 4.14
C GLY A 174 -7.81 -14.76 4.39
N GLY A 175 -8.15 -13.74 3.62
CA GLY A 175 -7.83 -12.35 3.91
C GLY A 175 -8.89 -11.68 4.78
N ALA A 176 -8.89 -10.34 4.78
CA ALA A 176 -9.92 -9.53 5.43
C ALA A 176 -10.22 -8.26 4.63
N ILE A 177 -11.36 -7.65 4.88
CA ILE A 177 -11.75 -6.37 4.28
C ILE A 177 -12.32 -5.43 5.34
N ILE A 178 -12.09 -4.13 5.14
CA ILE A 178 -12.84 -3.09 5.82
C ILE A 178 -13.82 -2.53 4.81
N THR A 179 -15.11 -2.68 5.06
CA THR A 179 -16.16 -2.14 4.21
C THR A 179 -16.76 -0.89 4.82
N THR A 180 -17.15 0.05 3.98
CA THR A 180 -17.90 1.25 4.38
C THR A 180 -19.23 1.31 3.65
N LYS A 181 -20.19 2.09 4.19
CA LYS A 181 -21.43 2.38 3.46
C LYS A 181 -21.06 3.22 2.24
N ASN A 182 -21.50 2.82 1.07
CA ASN A 182 -21.21 3.58 -0.14
C ASN A 182 -21.89 4.96 -0.08
N PRO A 183 -21.14 6.06 -0.03
CA PRO A 183 -21.70 7.41 0.01
C PRO A 183 -22.37 7.82 -1.31
N LYS A 184 -21.96 7.18 -2.41
CA LYS A 184 -22.51 7.39 -3.75
C LYS A 184 -22.85 6.03 -4.34
N PRO A 185 -24.05 5.47 -4.03
CA PRO A 185 -24.50 4.26 -4.69
C PRO A 185 -24.38 4.46 -6.19
N LEU A 186 -23.83 3.48 -6.89
CA LEU A 186 -23.84 3.51 -8.33
C LEU A 186 -25.30 3.59 -8.80
N ASP A 187 -25.64 4.57 -9.61
CA ASP A 187 -26.94 4.68 -10.27
C ASP A 187 -27.03 3.59 -11.33
N PHE A 188 -27.39 2.42 -10.88
CA PHE A 188 -27.24 1.18 -11.64
C PHE A 188 -28.52 0.35 -11.52
N SER A 189 -29.12 0.03 -12.64
CA SER A 189 -30.27 -0.85 -12.67
C SER A 189 -29.81 -2.31 -12.57
N ILE A 190 -30.24 -3.03 -11.52
CA ILE A 190 -29.99 -4.46 -11.35
C ILE A 190 -30.41 -5.27 -12.58
N LYS A 191 -31.33 -4.75 -13.41
CA LYS A 191 -31.80 -5.40 -14.65
C LYS A 191 -30.71 -5.49 -15.72
N ASP A 192 -29.68 -4.67 -15.63
CA ASP A 192 -28.59 -4.59 -16.61
C ASP A 192 -27.38 -5.47 -16.23
N ILE A 193 -27.48 -6.23 -15.12
CA ILE A 193 -26.43 -7.16 -14.70
C ILE A 193 -26.44 -8.38 -15.63
N PRO A 194 -25.30 -8.74 -16.26
CA PRO A 194 -25.18 -9.96 -17.03
C PRO A 194 -25.53 -11.19 -16.20
N LYS A 195 -26.24 -12.14 -16.82
CA LYS A 195 -26.66 -13.37 -16.14
C LYS A 195 -25.50 -14.32 -15.83
N ASP A 196 -24.38 -14.15 -16.50
CA ASP A 196 -23.14 -14.95 -16.35
C ASP A 196 -22.14 -14.33 -15.35
N LEU A 197 -22.53 -13.20 -14.70
CA LEU A 197 -21.70 -12.63 -13.65
C LEU A 197 -21.69 -13.54 -12.42
N ASP A 198 -20.53 -13.68 -11.78
CA ASP A 198 -20.41 -14.49 -10.57
C ASP A 198 -21.23 -13.91 -9.41
N GLN A 199 -21.75 -14.81 -8.56
CA GLN A 199 -22.67 -14.44 -7.49
C GLN A 199 -22.04 -13.47 -6.50
N LYS A 200 -20.74 -13.60 -6.22
CA LYS A 200 -19.99 -12.71 -5.32
C LYS A 200 -19.98 -11.27 -5.83
N THR A 201 -19.72 -11.07 -7.10
CA THR A 201 -19.78 -9.75 -7.74
C THR A 201 -21.20 -9.18 -7.70
N ILE A 202 -22.22 -10.01 -7.96
CA ILE A 202 -23.63 -9.61 -7.84
C ILE A 202 -23.97 -9.14 -6.42
N ASP A 203 -23.50 -9.88 -5.42
CA ASP A 203 -23.74 -9.55 -4.00
C ASP A 203 -23.01 -8.25 -3.58
N GLN A 204 -21.79 -8.02 -4.06
CA GLN A 204 -21.07 -6.76 -3.88
C GLN A 204 -21.86 -5.58 -4.48
N ILE A 205 -22.32 -5.70 -5.72
CA ILE A 205 -23.14 -4.69 -6.39
C ILE A 205 -24.40 -4.37 -5.57
N LYS A 206 -25.08 -5.39 -5.06
CA LYS A 206 -26.32 -5.25 -4.29
C LYS A 206 -26.13 -4.74 -2.88
N SER A 207 -24.96 -4.95 -2.28
CA SER A 207 -24.71 -4.67 -0.86
C SER A 207 -24.73 -3.18 -0.52
N ASN A 208 -24.60 -2.29 -1.51
CA ASN A 208 -24.45 -0.84 -1.32
C ASN A 208 -23.31 -0.49 -0.35
N ARG A 209 -22.26 -1.32 -0.32
CA ARG A 209 -21.05 -1.12 0.45
C ARG A 209 -19.85 -1.16 -0.48
N SER A 210 -18.86 -0.33 -0.18
CA SER A 210 -17.58 -0.31 -0.87
C SER A 210 -16.49 -0.87 0.02
N ILE A 211 -15.54 -1.57 -0.56
CA ILE A 211 -14.32 -1.96 0.14
C ILE A 211 -13.44 -0.72 0.30
N LYS A 212 -13.21 -0.33 1.54
CA LYS A 212 -12.34 0.78 1.91
C LYS A 212 -10.88 0.31 1.93
N THR A 213 -10.63 -0.78 2.65
CA THR A 213 -9.29 -1.37 2.76
C THR A 213 -9.44 -2.87 2.56
N SER A 214 -8.61 -3.47 1.74
CA SER A 214 -8.47 -4.91 1.64
C SER A 214 -7.18 -5.36 2.32
N ILE A 215 -7.22 -6.51 2.98
CA ILE A 215 -6.09 -7.04 3.74
C ILE A 215 -5.74 -8.39 3.15
N ALA A 216 -4.52 -8.50 2.64
CA ALA A 216 -4.05 -9.70 1.98
C ALA A 216 -4.09 -10.91 2.90
N LYS A 217 -4.24 -12.11 2.31
CA LYS A 217 -4.09 -13.37 3.06
C LYS A 217 -2.75 -13.37 3.79
N PRO A 218 -2.74 -13.71 5.11
CA PRO A 218 -1.51 -13.68 5.89
C PRO A 218 -0.52 -14.75 5.44
N TRP A 219 0.76 -14.43 5.56
CA TRP A 219 1.82 -15.41 5.42
C TRP A 219 2.77 -15.35 6.64
N ALA A 220 3.50 -16.44 6.87
CA ALA A 220 4.57 -16.50 7.85
C ALA A 220 5.64 -17.49 7.37
N LYS A 221 6.91 -17.14 7.56
CA LYS A 221 8.06 -17.99 7.23
C LYS A 221 9.04 -18.07 8.38
N ASP A 222 9.56 -19.24 8.63
CA ASP A 222 10.61 -19.46 9.61
C ASP A 222 12.02 -19.11 9.06
N ASN A 223 13.05 -19.22 9.88
CA ASN A 223 14.42 -18.88 9.49
C ASN A 223 14.97 -19.73 8.33
N ASN A 224 14.45 -20.92 8.12
CA ASN A 224 14.80 -21.78 7.00
C ASN A 224 13.97 -21.49 5.73
N GLY A 225 13.07 -20.50 5.76
CA GLY A 225 12.18 -20.17 4.66
C GLY A 225 10.96 -21.09 4.55
N LYS A 226 10.73 -21.96 5.53
CA LYS A 226 9.56 -22.84 5.59
C LYS A 226 8.31 -22.01 5.85
N ASP A 227 7.25 -22.25 5.05
CA ASP A 227 5.95 -21.66 5.28
C ASP A 227 5.31 -22.22 6.57
N LEU A 228 4.83 -21.33 7.43
CA LEU A 228 4.11 -21.65 8.64
C LEU A 228 2.62 -21.43 8.43
N LYS A 229 1.80 -22.28 9.07
CA LYS A 229 0.35 -22.10 9.06
C LYS A 229 0.00 -20.82 9.78
N THR A 230 -0.72 -19.93 9.11
CA THR A 230 -1.19 -18.65 9.66
C THR A 230 -2.58 -18.32 9.13
N TRP A 231 -3.39 -17.62 9.93
CA TRP A 231 -4.76 -17.24 9.59
C TRP A 231 -5.20 -16.03 10.42
N TYR A 232 -6.23 -15.33 9.92
CA TYR A 232 -6.83 -14.24 10.66
C TYR A 232 -8.04 -14.68 11.48
N THR A 233 -8.26 -13.98 12.59
CA THR A 233 -9.53 -13.91 13.33
C THR A 233 -9.85 -12.45 13.63
N ILE A 234 -11.11 -12.15 13.91
CA ILE A 234 -11.55 -10.81 14.31
C ILE A 234 -11.96 -10.84 15.77
N GLU A 235 -11.31 -10.03 16.57
CA GLU A 235 -11.57 -9.87 17.97
C GLU A 235 -12.29 -8.54 18.22
N LYS A 236 -13.29 -8.53 19.09
CA LYS A 236 -14.05 -7.34 19.50
C LYS A 236 -14.60 -6.49 18.33
N GLY A 237 -14.71 -7.07 17.12
CA GLY A 237 -15.24 -6.42 15.93
C GLY A 237 -14.31 -5.43 15.21
N ASN A 238 -13.19 -5.07 15.83
CA ASN A 238 -12.26 -4.07 15.25
C ASN A 238 -10.77 -4.41 15.43
N ILE A 239 -10.45 -5.61 15.88
CA ILE A 239 -9.06 -6.06 15.99
C ILE A 239 -8.86 -7.20 15.00
N LEU A 240 -8.03 -6.99 14.01
CA LEU A 240 -7.54 -8.08 13.16
C LEU A 240 -6.44 -8.81 13.92
N ARG A 241 -6.64 -10.08 14.23
CA ARG A 241 -5.65 -10.94 14.87
C ARG A 241 -5.05 -11.88 13.83
N GLN A 242 -3.75 -11.82 13.67
CA GLN A 242 -2.99 -12.86 12.95
C GLN A 242 -2.53 -13.93 13.91
N ASN A 243 -2.97 -15.16 13.70
CA ASN A 243 -2.55 -16.35 14.43
C ASN A 243 -1.47 -17.07 13.61
N ILE A 244 -0.45 -17.62 14.28
CA ILE A 244 0.67 -18.31 13.64
C ILE A 244 0.97 -19.59 14.41
N ASP A 245 1.02 -20.72 13.71
CA ASP A 245 1.47 -21.98 14.30
C ASP A 245 3.01 -22.00 14.34
N LEU A 246 3.56 -21.69 15.52
CA LEU A 246 5.00 -21.63 15.76
C LEU A 246 5.60 -22.99 16.14
N LYS A 247 4.81 -24.07 16.15
CA LYS A 247 5.30 -25.41 16.54
C LYS A 247 6.37 -25.90 15.57
N GLY A 248 7.56 -26.15 16.10
CA GLY A 248 8.70 -26.63 15.31
C GLY A 248 9.31 -25.61 14.36
N ALA A 249 8.97 -24.32 14.51
CA ALA A 249 9.57 -23.24 13.74
C ALA A 249 11.03 -22.98 14.15
N VAL A 250 11.86 -22.64 13.20
CA VAL A 250 13.23 -22.14 13.41
C VAL A 250 13.20 -20.62 13.44
N PHE A 251 13.60 -20.02 14.57
CA PHE A 251 13.57 -18.57 14.76
C PHE A 251 14.81 -17.85 14.19
N PRO A 252 14.68 -16.56 13.79
CA PRO A 252 13.48 -15.75 13.84
C PRO A 252 12.46 -16.14 12.77
N VAL A 253 11.17 -15.92 13.09
CA VAL A 253 10.04 -16.06 12.16
C VAL A 253 9.61 -14.69 11.67
N VAL A 254 9.27 -14.60 10.41
CA VAL A 254 8.76 -13.36 9.78
C VAL A 254 7.32 -13.57 9.34
N ALA A 255 6.46 -12.63 9.67
CA ALA A 255 5.04 -12.66 9.30
C ALA A 255 4.54 -11.25 8.97
N ASP A 256 3.48 -11.14 8.17
CA ASP A 256 2.90 -9.83 7.81
C ASP A 256 1.39 -9.79 7.82
N PRO A 257 0.78 -8.59 7.96
CA PRO A 257 -0.31 -8.16 7.11
C PRO A 257 0.08 -7.06 6.12
N ILE A 258 -0.58 -7.08 4.95
CA ILE A 258 -0.60 -6.00 3.97
C ILE A 258 -2.01 -5.40 3.96
N PHE A 259 -2.08 -4.08 4.11
CA PHE A 259 -3.32 -3.30 4.05
C PHE A 259 -3.31 -2.47 2.77
N CYS A 260 -4.26 -2.74 1.90
CA CYS A 260 -4.40 -2.12 0.58
C CYS A 260 -5.61 -1.19 0.55
N GLU A 261 -5.41 0.05 0.10
CA GLU A 261 -6.47 1.05 -0.01
C GLU A 261 -6.77 1.41 -1.47
N ASN A 262 -5.74 1.65 -2.28
CA ASN A 262 -5.89 1.96 -3.69
C ASN A 262 -5.52 0.77 -4.56
N ALA A 263 -6.41 0.41 -5.48
CA ALA A 263 -6.17 -0.63 -6.46
C ALA A 263 -5.58 -0.08 -7.77
N ILE A 264 -5.94 1.15 -8.15
CA ILE A 264 -5.61 1.72 -9.45
C ILE A 264 -4.83 3.03 -9.26
N TYR A 265 -3.64 3.07 -9.86
CA TYR A 265 -2.81 4.27 -9.87
C TYR A 265 -3.35 5.33 -10.84
N SER A 266 -3.64 4.93 -12.09
CA SER A 266 -4.15 5.84 -13.11
C SER A 266 -4.83 5.10 -14.26
N VAL A 267 -5.64 5.83 -15.02
CA VAL A 267 -6.19 5.37 -16.29
C VAL A 267 -5.99 6.48 -17.33
N GLY A 268 -5.56 6.11 -18.52
CA GLY A 268 -5.39 7.02 -19.65
C GLY A 268 -5.83 6.38 -20.96
N TRP A 269 -6.06 7.20 -22.00
CA TRP A 269 -6.36 6.68 -23.33
C TRP A 269 -5.09 6.54 -24.16
N ILE A 270 -4.92 5.40 -24.81
CA ILE A 270 -3.84 5.13 -25.75
C ILE A 270 -4.40 4.61 -27.08
N ASN A 271 -3.70 4.88 -28.16
CA ASN A 271 -4.02 4.30 -29.48
C ASN A 271 -2.91 3.35 -29.92
N ARG A 272 -3.28 2.12 -30.21
CA ARG A 272 -2.36 1.10 -30.71
C ARG A 272 -2.81 0.64 -32.09
N LYS A 273 -2.12 1.10 -33.13
CA LYS A 273 -2.40 0.72 -34.52
C LYS A 273 -3.88 0.91 -34.93
N GLY A 274 -4.47 2.02 -34.51
CA GLY A 274 -5.87 2.36 -34.80
C GLY A 274 -6.88 1.87 -33.78
N VAL A 275 -6.48 1.01 -32.84
CA VAL A 275 -7.37 0.55 -31.74
C VAL A 275 -7.14 1.45 -30.50
N TRP A 276 -8.21 2.05 -30.01
CA TRP A 276 -8.19 2.82 -28.79
C TRP A 276 -8.42 1.93 -27.57
N SER A 277 -7.61 2.11 -26.54
CA SER A 277 -7.69 1.36 -25.29
C SER A 277 -7.65 2.31 -24.11
N ALA A 278 -8.46 2.03 -23.08
CA ALA A 278 -8.27 2.58 -21.75
C ALA A 278 -7.10 1.80 -21.11
N SER A 279 -5.97 2.47 -20.96
CA SER A 279 -4.76 1.89 -20.35
C SER A 279 -4.83 2.08 -18.83
N VAL A 280 -5.20 1.03 -18.12
CA VAL A 280 -5.30 0.99 -16.67
C VAL A 280 -3.94 0.63 -16.10
N ASN A 281 -3.42 1.48 -15.22
CA ASN A 281 -2.19 1.21 -14.48
C ASN A 281 -2.57 0.80 -13.05
N PRO A 282 -2.53 -0.49 -12.69
CA PRO A 282 -2.83 -0.93 -11.34
C PRO A 282 -1.69 -0.55 -10.39
N THR A 283 -2.03 -0.40 -9.11
CA THR A 283 -1.04 -0.42 -8.03
C THR A 283 -0.60 -1.87 -7.78
N TRP A 284 0.45 -2.06 -6.98
CA TRP A 284 0.78 -3.38 -6.51
C TRP A 284 -0.43 -4.04 -5.80
N CYS A 285 -1.10 -3.29 -4.94
CA CYS A 285 -2.32 -3.72 -4.26
C CYS A 285 -3.42 -4.16 -5.23
N GLY A 286 -3.61 -3.45 -6.35
CA GLY A 286 -4.58 -3.82 -7.37
C GLY A 286 -4.20 -5.09 -8.12
N ALA A 287 -2.92 -5.28 -8.43
CA ALA A 287 -2.45 -6.45 -9.15
C ALA A 287 -2.47 -7.73 -8.29
N TRP A 288 -2.14 -7.65 -7.00
CA TRP A 288 -2.01 -8.81 -6.12
C TRP A 288 -3.27 -9.16 -5.34
N ASN A 289 -4.12 -8.20 -5.05
CA ASN A 289 -5.28 -8.36 -4.17
C ASN A 289 -6.63 -8.23 -4.90
N SER A 290 -6.59 -8.30 -6.23
CA SER A 290 -7.74 -8.10 -7.11
C SER A 290 -8.89 -9.06 -6.87
N ASP A 291 -8.63 -10.29 -6.45
CA ASP A 291 -9.66 -11.30 -6.18
C ASP A 291 -10.54 -10.97 -4.95
N GLN A 292 -10.04 -10.18 -4.02
CA GLN A 292 -10.82 -9.74 -2.87
C GLN A 292 -11.67 -8.51 -3.17
N GLN A 293 -11.20 -7.65 -4.06
CA GLN A 293 -11.76 -6.33 -4.34
C GLN A 293 -12.01 -6.06 -5.83
N LEU A 294 -12.23 -7.10 -6.63
CA LEU A 294 -12.32 -6.98 -8.09
C LEU A 294 -13.34 -5.92 -8.54
N TRP A 295 -14.54 -5.96 -7.96
CA TRP A 295 -15.59 -5.00 -8.29
C TRP A 295 -15.21 -3.58 -7.88
N ASP A 296 -14.72 -3.38 -6.67
CA ASP A 296 -14.32 -2.05 -6.20
C ASP A 296 -13.13 -1.51 -6.97
N ALA A 297 -12.17 -2.36 -7.34
CA ALA A 297 -11.06 -1.98 -8.21
C ALA A 297 -11.53 -1.58 -9.61
N TRP A 298 -12.54 -2.27 -10.17
CA TRP A 298 -13.18 -1.86 -11.42
C TRP A 298 -13.89 -0.51 -11.29
N VAL A 299 -14.66 -0.30 -10.22
CA VAL A 299 -15.33 0.99 -9.96
C VAL A 299 -14.28 2.10 -9.84
N GLU A 300 -13.16 1.85 -9.18
CA GLU A 300 -12.06 2.81 -9.08
C GLU A 300 -11.47 3.11 -10.47
N ALA A 301 -11.20 2.09 -11.29
CA ALA A 301 -10.73 2.25 -12.67
C ALA A 301 -11.73 3.01 -13.53
N TYR A 302 -13.01 2.66 -13.43
CA TYR A 302 -14.10 3.33 -14.14
C TYR A 302 -14.16 4.83 -13.78
N ASN A 303 -14.08 5.17 -12.51
CA ASN A 303 -14.13 6.56 -12.05
C ASN A 303 -12.90 7.36 -12.51
N LYS A 304 -11.72 6.74 -12.53
CA LYS A 304 -10.46 7.34 -12.98
C LYS A 304 -10.34 7.44 -14.51
N THR A 305 -11.16 6.70 -15.27
CA THR A 305 -11.10 6.74 -16.73
C THR A 305 -11.60 8.10 -17.24
N PRO A 306 -10.79 8.86 -18.01
CA PRO A 306 -11.20 10.12 -18.59
C PRO A 306 -12.41 9.93 -19.52
N SER A 307 -13.33 10.89 -19.52
CA SER A 307 -14.44 10.88 -20.47
C SER A 307 -13.95 10.93 -21.91
N SER A 308 -14.55 10.10 -22.78
CA SER A 308 -14.13 9.99 -24.17
C SER A 308 -15.32 9.65 -25.06
N TRP A 309 -15.29 10.11 -26.31
CA TRP A 309 -16.24 9.69 -27.33
C TRP A 309 -16.14 8.19 -27.67
N MET A 310 -15.00 7.57 -27.34
CA MET A 310 -14.74 6.14 -27.55
C MET A 310 -15.47 5.26 -26.55
N TRP A 311 -15.79 5.80 -25.37
CA TRP A 311 -16.50 5.09 -24.34
C TRP A 311 -17.54 6.01 -23.68
N ASN A 312 -18.80 5.73 -24.02
CA ASN A 312 -19.92 6.32 -23.32
C ASN A 312 -20.07 5.61 -21.97
N LYS A 313 -19.76 6.31 -20.87
CA LYS A 313 -19.89 5.79 -19.50
C LYS A 313 -21.35 5.61 -19.09
N GLN A 314 -22.11 4.84 -19.86
CA GLN A 314 -23.46 4.42 -19.52
C GLN A 314 -23.45 2.95 -19.09
N TRP A 315 -24.04 2.69 -17.96
CA TRP A 315 -24.02 1.38 -17.32
C TRP A 315 -24.79 0.28 -18.08
N ASN A 316 -25.64 0.63 -19.00
CA ASN A 316 -26.53 -0.26 -19.72
C ASN A 316 -25.99 -0.77 -21.05
N THR A 317 -24.71 -0.62 -21.34
CA THR A 317 -24.16 -0.97 -22.64
C THR A 317 -23.32 -2.24 -22.60
N ASN A 318 -23.39 -3.05 -23.66
CA ASN A 318 -22.47 -4.16 -23.87
C ASN A 318 -21.00 -3.74 -23.76
N GLN A 319 -20.72 -2.47 -24.12
CA GLN A 319 -19.38 -1.87 -23.99
C GLN A 319 -18.91 -1.81 -22.54
N TYR A 320 -19.77 -1.44 -21.60
CA TYR A 320 -19.43 -1.41 -20.18
C TYR A 320 -19.02 -2.81 -19.67
N TRP A 321 -19.82 -3.83 -19.96
CA TRP A 321 -19.55 -5.18 -19.50
C TRP A 321 -18.36 -5.81 -20.23
N SER A 322 -18.17 -5.49 -21.51
CA SER A 322 -16.94 -5.87 -22.21
C SER A 322 -15.71 -5.32 -21.53
N MET A 323 -15.71 -4.04 -21.18
CA MET A 323 -14.61 -3.40 -20.45
C MET A 323 -14.39 -4.01 -19.06
N TYR A 324 -15.46 -4.31 -18.32
CA TYR A 324 -15.40 -5.02 -17.04
C TYR A 324 -14.78 -6.41 -17.18
N ASN A 325 -15.25 -7.21 -18.14
CA ASN A 325 -14.77 -8.57 -18.35
C ASN A 325 -13.31 -8.62 -18.81
N GLN A 326 -12.87 -7.64 -19.60
CA GLN A 326 -11.46 -7.45 -19.94
C GLN A 326 -10.65 -7.09 -18.66
N PHE A 327 -11.14 -6.15 -17.85
CA PHE A 327 -10.51 -5.79 -16.58
C PHE A 327 -10.38 -6.98 -15.64
N ALA A 328 -11.46 -7.75 -15.45
CA ALA A 328 -11.48 -8.94 -14.61
C ALA A 328 -10.47 -10.00 -15.09
N CYS A 329 -10.37 -10.17 -16.41
CA CYS A 329 -9.39 -11.07 -17.01
C CYS A 329 -7.96 -10.63 -16.72
N HIS A 330 -7.62 -9.35 -16.92
CA HIS A 330 -6.30 -8.82 -16.60
C HIS A 330 -5.98 -8.99 -15.11
N ALA A 331 -6.92 -8.64 -14.23
CA ALA A 331 -6.76 -8.77 -12.79
C ALA A 331 -6.52 -10.23 -12.36
N TYR A 332 -7.19 -11.19 -13.00
CA TYR A 332 -6.98 -12.60 -12.74
C TYR A 332 -5.62 -13.10 -13.24
N MET A 333 -5.23 -12.69 -14.45
CA MET A 333 -3.98 -13.14 -15.10
C MET A 333 -2.74 -12.44 -14.51
N ALA A 334 -2.89 -11.24 -13.93
CA ALA A 334 -1.78 -10.47 -13.34
C ALA A 334 -1.25 -11.05 -12.03
N LYS A 335 -1.94 -12.02 -11.42
CA LYS A 335 -1.50 -12.64 -10.17
C LYS A 335 -0.09 -13.23 -10.31
N GLY A 336 0.83 -12.70 -9.53
CA GLY A 336 2.23 -13.13 -9.53
C GLY A 336 3.11 -12.52 -10.63
N TRP A 337 2.58 -11.63 -11.47
CA TRP A 337 3.33 -10.89 -12.47
C TRP A 337 3.56 -9.45 -12.00
N LYS A 338 4.63 -8.83 -12.45
CA LYS A 338 4.95 -7.45 -12.08
C LYS A 338 3.85 -6.49 -12.52
N PRO A 339 3.45 -5.51 -11.68
CA PRO A 339 2.45 -4.51 -12.01
C PRO A 339 2.87 -3.51 -13.11
N GLU A 340 4.05 -3.69 -13.69
CA GLU A 340 4.61 -2.83 -14.74
C GLU A 340 3.81 -2.85 -16.06
N TRP A 341 2.87 -3.76 -16.19
CA TRP A 341 2.07 -3.89 -17.41
C TRP A 341 0.70 -3.25 -17.21
N ASN A 342 0.48 -2.16 -17.93
CA ASN A 342 -0.84 -1.56 -17.99
C ASN A 342 -1.85 -2.55 -18.60
N TRP A 343 -3.01 -2.62 -17.99
CA TRP A 343 -4.15 -3.38 -18.49
C TRP A 343 -4.87 -2.53 -19.54
N ASN A 344 -4.88 -3.00 -20.78
CA ASN A 344 -5.47 -2.24 -21.87
C ASN A 344 -6.86 -2.78 -22.17
N LEU A 345 -7.87 -1.96 -21.95
CA LEU A 345 -9.27 -2.32 -22.12
C LEU A 345 -9.81 -1.62 -23.39
N GLU A 346 -10.34 -2.41 -24.32
CA GLU A 346 -10.74 -1.95 -25.64
C GLU A 346 -12.28 -1.81 -25.74
N PRO A 347 -12.83 -0.58 -25.73
CA PRO A 347 -14.27 -0.37 -25.78
C PRO A 347 -14.93 -0.88 -27.05
N SER A 348 -14.16 -0.99 -28.15
CA SER A 348 -14.66 -1.50 -29.45
C SER A 348 -14.76 -3.03 -29.49
N THR A 349 -14.15 -3.74 -28.54
CA THR A 349 -14.20 -5.20 -28.49
C THR A 349 -15.56 -5.66 -27.96
N PRO A 350 -16.29 -6.51 -28.69
CA PRO A 350 -17.57 -7.06 -28.22
C PRO A 350 -17.37 -7.86 -26.92
N ASP A 351 -18.37 -7.83 -26.05
CA ASP A 351 -18.36 -8.62 -24.83
C ASP A 351 -18.38 -10.13 -25.17
N LYS A 352 -17.40 -10.86 -24.62
CA LYS A 352 -17.24 -12.29 -24.76
C LYS A 352 -17.43 -13.02 -23.43
N GLY A 353 -17.79 -12.27 -22.37
CA GLY A 353 -17.72 -12.73 -21.00
C GLY A 353 -16.28 -12.99 -20.53
N PHE A 354 -16.09 -13.14 -19.24
CA PHE A 354 -14.76 -13.39 -18.64
C PHE A 354 -14.00 -14.55 -19.31
N TRP A 355 -14.64 -15.71 -19.45
CA TRP A 355 -14.01 -16.90 -20.02
C TRP A 355 -13.72 -16.78 -21.52
N GLY A 356 -14.51 -16.00 -22.25
CA GLY A 356 -14.24 -15.71 -23.65
C GLY A 356 -12.96 -14.90 -23.85
N PHE A 357 -12.69 -13.93 -22.95
CA PHE A 357 -11.44 -13.19 -22.94
C PHE A 357 -10.26 -14.02 -22.44
N ALA A 358 -10.42 -14.77 -21.36
CA ALA A 358 -9.34 -15.57 -20.76
C ALA A 358 -8.83 -16.69 -21.67
N ARG A 359 -9.68 -17.24 -22.56
CA ARG A 359 -9.33 -18.31 -23.51
C ARG A 359 -8.74 -17.81 -24.83
N ASN A 360 -8.67 -16.52 -25.05
CA ASN A 360 -8.08 -15.97 -26.26
C ASN A 360 -6.55 -16.13 -26.23
N THR A 361 -6.03 -17.12 -26.93
CA THR A 361 -4.59 -17.45 -26.94
C THR A 361 -3.74 -16.45 -27.69
N LEU A 362 -4.32 -15.66 -28.63
CA LEU A 362 -3.60 -14.71 -29.45
C LEU A 362 -3.47 -13.34 -28.76
N SER A 363 -4.44 -12.96 -27.97
CA SER A 363 -4.46 -11.72 -27.20
C SER A 363 -5.28 -11.96 -25.94
N PRO A 364 -4.67 -12.56 -24.89
CA PRO A 364 -5.36 -12.79 -23.64
C PRO A 364 -5.92 -11.49 -23.08
N CYS A 365 -7.15 -11.52 -22.62
CA CYS A 365 -7.87 -10.40 -22.02
C CYS A 365 -8.25 -9.24 -22.98
N ASN A 366 -8.06 -9.40 -24.32
CA ASN A 366 -8.49 -8.39 -25.31
C ASN A 366 -9.30 -9.01 -26.45
#